data_4e43452578fa9c8216a3d9100d60a944
#
_entry.id   4e43452578fa9c8216a3d9100d60a944
#
_cell.length_a   1.000
_cell.length_b   1.000
_cell.length_c   1.000
_cell.angle_alpha   90.00
_cell.angle_beta   90.00
_cell.angle_gamma   90.00
#
_symmetry.space_group_name_H-M   'P 1'
#
loop_
_entity.id
_entity.type
_entity.pdbx_description
1 polymer ?
#
loop_
_entity_poly.entity_id
_entity_poly.type
_entity_poly.pdbx_seq_one_letter_code
_entity_poly.pdbx_strand_id
1 'polypeptide(L)'
;MAHETIFTMDTSSIKYGPGATREVGEELRRLGARRTLVVTDPTVARLAPVATTLDAIRAAGLEAELFDRVRIEPTDASFAEAIAVATAGRFDAYVAVGGGSSIDTAKAANLYATYPADLLTYVNAPIGRGEPVPGPLKPLIAIPTTAGTGSETTGVAIFDFLEMGAKTGIAHRALRPVMGIVDPENTRTMPPTVAACSGLDVLSHAIESLTALPYRERPTPDGPGMRPAYQGSNPISDLWSAQAIRMVAANIVRACGPDADDETRGQMLLASAFAGIGFGNAGVHLPHGMSYPVAGLVRDFRPAGYDADHPIVPHGMSVILNAPAVFRWTAVANPARHLYAAGLLGVDVAGVGHDEAGTILADAIIGIMRQLDMPNGLGAVGYGPGDVDALVAGTLPQHRVTKLSPRPAGPEDLRALFLGAMKYW
;
A
#
# COMPACT_ATOMS: atom_id res chain seq x y z
N MET A 1 -2.98 31.29 -7.45
CA MET A 1 -1.75 30.72 -6.88
C MET A 1 -0.91 30.18 -8.01
N ALA A 2 0.41 30.22 -7.93
CA ALA A 2 1.28 29.61 -8.93
C ALA A 2 1.13 28.07 -8.85
N HIS A 3 1.12 27.41 -10.00
CA HIS A 3 1.06 25.96 -10.08
C HIS A 3 2.47 25.36 -9.99
N GLU A 4 2.56 24.14 -9.42
CA GLU A 4 3.82 23.40 -9.34
C GLU A 4 4.35 23.02 -10.74
N THR A 5 5.65 23.17 -10.93
CA THR A 5 6.32 22.84 -12.21
C THR A 5 7.35 21.74 -12.06
N ILE A 6 7.63 21.31 -10.82
CA ILE A 6 8.69 20.37 -10.48
C ILE A 6 8.09 19.22 -9.68
N PHE A 7 8.50 18.01 -9.94
CA PHE A 7 8.26 16.84 -9.10
C PHE A 7 9.57 16.10 -8.82
N THR A 8 9.60 15.37 -7.71
CA THR A 8 10.72 14.52 -7.34
C THR A 8 10.29 13.06 -7.47
N MET A 9 11.15 12.23 -8.01
CA MET A 9 10.93 10.79 -8.10
C MET A 9 11.98 10.09 -7.23
N ASP A 10 11.50 9.43 -6.18
CA ASP A 10 12.34 8.61 -5.30
C ASP A 10 11.92 7.15 -5.39
N THR A 11 12.87 6.23 -5.37
CA THR A 11 12.61 4.79 -5.33
C THR A 11 13.67 4.08 -4.49
N SER A 12 13.31 2.91 -3.95
CA SER A 12 14.26 1.96 -3.37
C SER A 12 15.06 1.28 -4.48
N SER A 13 16.26 0.83 -4.19
CA SER A 13 16.92 -0.17 -5.04
C SER A 13 16.08 -1.45 -5.04
N ILE A 14 15.92 -2.08 -6.19
CA ILE A 14 15.19 -3.34 -6.31
C ILE A 14 16.15 -4.46 -6.70
N LYS A 15 16.16 -5.52 -5.88
CA LYS A 15 16.80 -6.80 -6.22
C LYS A 15 15.70 -7.82 -6.47
N TYR A 16 15.58 -8.35 -7.68
CA TYR A 16 14.52 -9.24 -8.09
C TYR A 16 15.06 -10.59 -8.57
N GLY A 17 14.41 -11.67 -8.17
CA GLY A 17 14.61 -13.01 -8.70
C GLY A 17 14.46 -14.11 -7.66
N PRO A 18 14.21 -15.36 -8.12
CA PRO A 18 14.13 -16.52 -7.22
C PRO A 18 15.43 -16.69 -6.41
N GLY A 19 15.29 -16.79 -5.09
CA GLY A 19 16.42 -16.94 -4.18
C GLY A 19 17.15 -15.65 -3.81
N ALA A 20 16.69 -14.49 -4.26
CA ALA A 20 17.30 -13.19 -3.94
C ALA A 20 17.40 -12.93 -2.42
N THR A 21 16.50 -13.51 -1.62
CA THR A 21 16.52 -13.41 -0.16
C THR A 21 17.83 -13.93 0.44
N ARG A 22 18.47 -14.91 -0.18
CA ARG A 22 19.76 -15.49 0.28
C ARG A 22 20.92 -14.48 0.24
N GLU A 23 20.76 -13.38 -0.46
CA GLU A 23 21.80 -12.36 -0.61
C GLU A 23 21.69 -11.22 0.40
N VAL A 24 20.66 -11.20 1.28
CA VAL A 24 20.41 -10.12 2.23
C VAL A 24 21.58 -9.86 3.18
N GLY A 25 22.30 -10.91 3.61
CA GLY A 25 23.48 -10.78 4.47
C GLY A 25 24.62 -10.01 3.80
N GLU A 26 24.85 -10.26 2.52
CA GLU A 26 25.86 -9.53 1.74
C GLU A 26 25.46 -8.06 1.54
N GLU A 27 24.17 -7.78 1.27
CA GLU A 27 23.70 -6.39 1.14
C GLU A 27 23.82 -5.63 2.47
N LEU A 28 23.49 -6.25 3.59
CA LEU A 28 23.69 -5.65 4.92
C LEU A 28 25.16 -5.36 5.18
N ARG A 29 26.06 -6.28 4.82
CA ARG A 29 27.51 -6.07 4.95
C ARG A 29 28.01 -4.89 4.12
N ARG A 30 27.53 -4.73 2.89
CA ARG A 30 27.83 -3.57 2.03
C ARG A 30 27.31 -2.26 2.61
N LEU A 31 26.19 -2.29 3.33
CA LEU A 31 25.63 -1.14 4.03
C LEU A 31 26.37 -0.85 5.36
N GLY A 32 27.36 -1.65 5.75
CA GLY A 32 28.14 -1.48 6.98
C GLY A 32 27.42 -1.95 8.23
N ALA A 33 26.36 -2.74 8.12
CA ALA A 33 25.64 -3.28 9.24
C ALA A 33 26.48 -4.26 10.06
N ARG A 34 26.21 -4.32 11.37
CA ARG A 34 26.81 -5.25 12.31
C ARG A 34 25.74 -5.99 13.10
N ARG A 35 24.70 -5.28 13.53
CA ARG A 35 23.60 -5.79 14.34
C ARG A 35 22.27 -5.36 13.76
N THR A 36 21.49 -6.33 13.30
CA THR A 36 20.26 -6.13 12.53
C THR A 36 19.04 -6.58 13.33
N LEU A 37 17.97 -5.79 13.34
CA LEU A 37 16.65 -6.23 13.78
C LEU A 37 15.88 -6.78 12.57
N VAL A 38 15.49 -8.06 12.64
CA VAL A 38 14.60 -8.69 11.65
C VAL A 38 13.17 -8.61 12.20
N VAL A 39 12.27 -7.99 11.44
CA VAL A 39 10.88 -7.69 11.84
C VAL A 39 9.92 -8.51 10.98
N THR A 40 9.02 -9.26 11.62
CA THR A 40 8.04 -10.12 10.95
C THR A 40 6.80 -10.34 11.83
N ASP A 41 5.76 -10.92 11.26
CA ASP A 41 4.57 -11.36 11.98
C ASP A 41 4.71 -12.83 12.46
N PRO A 42 3.88 -13.29 13.44
CA PRO A 42 3.98 -14.64 14.01
C PRO A 42 3.76 -15.76 13.00
N THR A 43 2.99 -15.52 11.94
CA THR A 43 2.71 -16.52 10.90
C THR A 43 3.90 -16.67 9.97
N VAL A 44 4.42 -15.56 9.43
CA VAL A 44 5.57 -15.56 8.52
C VAL A 44 6.86 -15.98 9.25
N ALA A 45 6.98 -15.72 10.55
CA ALA A 45 8.13 -16.16 11.37
C ALA A 45 8.41 -17.66 11.29
N ARG A 46 7.38 -18.46 11.01
CA ARG A 46 7.48 -19.94 10.91
C ARG A 46 7.75 -20.44 9.50
N LEU A 47 7.86 -19.54 8.53
CA LEU A 47 8.00 -19.85 7.10
C LEU A 47 9.45 -19.69 6.63
N ALA A 48 9.74 -20.30 5.48
CA ALA A 48 11.07 -20.29 4.88
C ALA A 48 11.69 -18.90 4.67
N PRO A 49 10.97 -17.84 4.29
CA PRO A 49 11.56 -16.52 4.06
C PRO A 49 12.34 -15.99 5.27
N VAL A 50 11.80 -16.15 6.48
CA VAL A 50 12.47 -15.67 7.71
C VAL A 50 13.68 -16.53 8.04
N ALA A 51 13.56 -17.85 7.98
CA ALA A 51 14.69 -18.75 8.21
C ALA A 51 15.84 -18.45 7.23
N THR A 52 15.53 -18.33 5.92
CA THR A 52 16.51 -17.97 4.88
C THR A 52 17.19 -16.63 5.18
N THR A 53 16.42 -15.63 5.60
CA THR A 53 16.94 -14.31 5.96
C THR A 53 17.93 -14.39 7.13
N LEU A 54 17.53 -15.08 8.22
CA LEU A 54 18.38 -15.20 9.41
C LEU A 54 19.67 -15.98 9.11
N ASP A 55 19.56 -17.05 8.32
CA ASP A 55 20.72 -17.85 7.91
C ASP A 55 21.69 -17.06 7.02
N ALA A 56 21.17 -16.28 6.08
CA ALA A 56 21.97 -15.41 5.23
C ALA A 56 22.71 -14.33 6.03
N ILE A 57 22.05 -13.72 7.02
CA ILE A 57 22.66 -12.71 7.90
C ILE A 57 23.77 -13.34 8.74
N ARG A 58 23.53 -14.51 9.34
CA ARG A 58 24.54 -15.25 10.13
C ARG A 58 25.71 -15.70 9.26
N ALA A 59 25.45 -16.21 8.05
CA ALA A 59 26.50 -16.62 7.12
C ALA A 59 27.41 -15.44 6.69
N ALA A 60 26.89 -14.22 6.68
CA ALA A 60 27.68 -13.00 6.44
C ALA A 60 28.47 -12.53 7.67
N GLY A 61 28.38 -13.24 8.80
CA GLY A 61 29.07 -12.90 10.06
C GLY A 61 28.44 -11.73 10.82
N LEU A 62 27.15 -11.45 10.58
CA LEU A 62 26.40 -10.36 11.22
C LEU A 62 25.51 -10.89 12.34
N GLU A 63 25.25 -10.03 13.33
CA GLU A 63 24.27 -10.32 14.38
C GLU A 63 22.85 -10.04 13.91
N ALA A 64 21.92 -10.93 14.23
CA ALA A 64 20.50 -10.74 13.97
C ALA A 64 19.66 -11.04 15.21
N GLU A 65 18.72 -10.18 15.52
CA GLU A 65 17.67 -10.39 16.51
C GLU A 65 16.31 -10.38 15.80
N LEU A 66 15.42 -11.30 16.19
CA LEU A 66 14.11 -11.46 15.59
C LEU A 66 13.03 -10.79 16.47
N PHE A 67 12.25 -9.90 15.88
CA PHE A 67 10.98 -9.42 16.39
C PHE A 67 9.85 -10.05 15.55
N ASP A 68 9.12 -10.99 16.10
CA ASP A 68 8.09 -11.81 15.43
C ASP A 68 6.66 -11.53 15.92
N ARG A 69 6.43 -10.36 16.52
CA ARG A 69 5.14 -9.98 17.12
C ARG A 69 4.42 -8.85 16.38
N VAL A 70 4.67 -8.72 15.07
CA VAL A 70 3.93 -7.76 14.26
C VAL A 70 2.46 -8.16 14.21
N ARG A 71 1.57 -7.22 14.44
CA ARG A 71 0.13 -7.40 14.25
C ARG A 71 -0.25 -7.12 12.79
N ILE A 72 -1.07 -7.98 12.20
CA ILE A 72 -1.75 -7.69 10.94
C ILE A 72 -2.68 -6.50 11.17
N GLU A 73 -2.66 -5.51 10.28
CA GLU A 73 -3.22 -4.18 10.52
C GLU A 73 -2.63 -3.59 11.83
N PRO A 74 -1.40 -3.05 11.79
CA PRO A 74 -0.70 -2.59 12.99
C PRO A 74 -1.49 -1.52 13.72
N THR A 75 -1.34 -1.49 15.04
CA THR A 75 -1.93 -0.46 15.91
C THR A 75 -0.83 0.40 16.53
N ASP A 76 -1.23 1.52 17.11
CA ASP A 76 -0.35 2.37 17.93
C ASP A 76 0.36 1.56 19.02
N ALA A 77 -0.35 0.65 19.71
CA ALA A 77 0.21 -0.22 20.73
C ALA A 77 1.24 -1.20 20.13
N SER A 78 0.95 -1.83 18.99
CA SER A 78 1.88 -2.76 18.33
C SER A 78 3.13 -2.05 17.78
N PHE A 79 3.00 -0.81 17.32
CA PHE A 79 4.15 0.02 16.97
C PHE A 79 4.99 0.34 18.19
N ALA A 80 4.36 0.72 19.32
CA ALA A 80 5.07 1.03 20.57
C ALA A 80 5.92 -0.15 21.07
N GLU A 81 5.42 -1.38 20.95
CA GLU A 81 6.17 -2.58 21.31
C GLU A 81 7.44 -2.75 20.44
N ALA A 82 7.30 -2.64 19.12
CA ALA A 82 8.43 -2.74 18.19
C ALA A 82 9.44 -1.62 18.39
N ILE A 83 8.98 -0.40 18.66
CA ILE A 83 9.82 0.77 18.95
C ILE A 83 10.64 0.53 20.24
N ALA A 84 10.02 -0.03 21.30
CA ALA A 84 10.71 -0.32 22.54
C ALA A 84 11.85 -1.33 22.34
N VAL A 85 11.60 -2.42 21.59
CA VAL A 85 12.64 -3.40 21.24
C VAL A 85 13.76 -2.78 20.41
N ALA A 86 13.42 -1.99 19.38
CA ALA A 86 14.37 -1.34 18.51
C ALA A 86 15.27 -0.35 19.28
N THR A 87 14.68 0.41 20.22
CA THR A 87 15.39 1.37 21.05
C THR A 87 16.36 0.69 22.03
N ALA A 88 15.90 -0.37 22.72
CA ALA A 88 16.71 -1.12 23.66
C ALA A 88 17.87 -1.87 22.98
N GLY A 89 17.61 -2.43 21.78
CA GLY A 89 18.56 -3.28 21.05
C GLY A 89 19.68 -2.51 20.35
N ARG A 90 19.54 -1.19 20.13
CA ARG A 90 20.55 -0.33 19.47
C ARG A 90 21.05 -0.88 18.13
N PHE A 91 20.14 -1.35 17.31
CA PHE A 91 20.45 -1.90 15.99
C PHE A 91 20.97 -0.81 15.05
N ASP A 92 21.87 -1.19 14.14
CA ASP A 92 22.42 -0.31 13.11
C ASP A 92 21.80 -0.54 11.73
N ALA A 93 21.01 -1.62 11.57
CA ALA A 93 20.23 -1.91 10.38
C ALA A 93 18.93 -2.64 10.71
N TYR A 94 18.00 -2.64 9.77
CA TYR A 94 16.69 -3.31 9.88
C TYR A 94 16.42 -4.15 8.64
N VAL A 95 15.79 -5.31 8.83
CA VAL A 95 15.23 -6.13 7.75
C VAL A 95 13.78 -6.43 8.09
N ALA A 96 12.86 -6.09 7.20
CA ALA A 96 11.46 -6.49 7.31
C ALA A 96 11.18 -7.67 6.39
N VAL A 97 10.65 -8.77 6.92
CA VAL A 97 10.26 -9.94 6.14
C VAL A 97 8.77 -10.15 6.35
N GLY A 98 7.94 -9.90 5.34
CA GLY A 98 6.49 -10.02 5.50
C GLY A 98 5.70 -9.15 4.55
N GLY A 99 4.42 -9.00 4.84
CA GLY A 99 3.54 -8.05 4.14
C GLY A 99 3.74 -6.60 4.58
N GLY A 100 2.85 -5.72 4.12
CA GLY A 100 2.88 -4.29 4.47
C GLY A 100 2.95 -4.02 5.96
N SER A 101 2.22 -4.79 6.79
CA SER A 101 2.23 -4.64 8.25
C SER A 101 3.62 -4.80 8.85
N SER A 102 4.39 -5.81 8.41
CA SER A 102 5.77 -6.05 8.89
C SER A 102 6.71 -4.94 8.42
N ILE A 103 6.59 -4.50 7.18
CA ILE A 103 7.44 -3.44 6.62
C ILE A 103 7.14 -2.11 7.30
N ASP A 104 5.88 -1.75 7.50
CA ASP A 104 5.47 -0.50 8.13
C ASP A 104 5.85 -0.46 9.62
N THR A 105 5.74 -1.60 10.33
CA THR A 105 6.24 -1.72 11.72
C THR A 105 7.75 -1.51 11.78
N ALA A 106 8.52 -2.07 10.85
CA ALA A 106 9.97 -1.86 10.79
C ALA A 106 10.35 -0.40 10.50
N LYS A 107 9.60 0.28 9.62
CA LYS A 107 9.77 1.72 9.35
C LYS A 107 9.53 2.56 10.59
N ALA A 108 8.43 2.30 11.31
CA ALA A 108 8.11 2.99 12.56
C ALA A 108 9.16 2.71 13.64
N ALA A 109 9.54 1.45 13.85
CA ALA A 109 10.57 1.07 14.80
C ALA A 109 11.90 1.77 14.52
N ASN A 110 12.34 1.81 13.26
CA ASN A 110 13.55 2.51 12.85
C ASN A 110 13.45 4.03 13.09
N LEU A 111 12.32 4.65 12.73
CA LEU A 111 12.11 6.09 12.89
C LEU A 111 12.22 6.50 14.36
N TYR A 112 11.43 5.89 15.23
CA TYR A 112 11.35 6.31 16.63
C TYR A 112 12.56 5.84 17.47
N ALA A 113 13.24 4.77 17.10
CA ALA A 113 14.51 4.40 17.71
C ALA A 113 15.68 5.32 17.27
N THR A 114 15.59 5.94 16.09
CA THR A 114 16.60 6.88 15.59
C THR A 114 16.33 8.30 16.08
N TYR A 115 15.08 8.74 16.07
CA TYR A 115 14.62 10.07 16.50
C TYR A 115 13.46 9.92 17.50
N PRO A 116 13.78 9.67 18.78
CA PRO A 116 12.76 9.48 19.82
C PRO A 116 11.86 10.71 19.97
N ALA A 117 10.54 10.46 19.96
CA ALA A 117 9.51 11.48 20.10
C ALA A 117 8.19 10.80 20.51
N ASP A 118 7.19 11.60 20.90
CA ASP A 118 5.82 11.11 21.07
C ASP A 118 5.28 10.55 19.75
N LEU A 119 4.45 9.50 19.80
CA LEU A 119 3.94 8.82 18.60
C LEU A 119 3.31 9.81 17.60
N LEU A 120 2.51 10.76 18.07
CA LEU A 120 1.82 11.72 17.21
C LEU A 120 2.73 12.79 16.60
N THR A 121 4.02 12.86 16.94
CA THR A 121 4.95 13.85 16.40
C THR A 121 5.06 13.75 14.89
N TYR A 122 5.33 12.57 14.37
CA TYR A 122 5.55 12.35 12.92
C TYR A 122 4.29 11.88 12.19
N VAL A 123 3.22 11.52 12.90
CA VAL A 123 1.94 11.10 12.31
C VAL A 123 1.33 12.25 11.53
N ASN A 124 0.76 11.94 10.37
CA ASN A 124 0.17 12.92 9.46
C ASN A 124 -0.95 13.74 10.10
N ALA A 125 -0.97 15.05 9.80
CA ALA A 125 -2.08 15.91 10.14
C ALA A 125 -3.37 15.49 9.40
N PRO A 126 -4.59 15.67 9.96
CA PRO A 126 -4.87 16.38 11.21
C PRO A 126 -4.78 15.53 12.50
N ILE A 127 -4.54 14.22 12.39
CA ILE A 127 -4.51 13.30 13.53
C ILE A 127 -3.26 13.53 14.37
N GLY A 128 -2.08 13.59 13.74
CA GLY A 128 -0.83 13.92 14.38
C GLY A 128 -0.33 15.33 14.02
N ARG A 129 0.90 15.64 14.45
CA ARG A 129 1.52 16.95 14.21
C ARG A 129 2.15 17.06 12.82
N GLY A 130 2.45 15.95 12.16
CA GLY A 130 3.06 15.92 10.82
C GLY A 130 4.44 16.57 10.77
N GLU A 131 5.19 16.52 11.88
CA GLU A 131 6.52 17.12 11.94
C GLU A 131 7.48 16.37 10.98
N PRO A 132 8.38 17.08 10.31
CA PRO A 132 9.34 16.45 9.41
C PRO A 132 10.32 15.56 10.18
N VAL A 133 10.70 14.43 9.56
CA VAL A 133 11.77 13.57 10.09
C VAL A 133 13.08 14.33 10.09
N PRO A 134 13.82 14.40 11.22
CA PRO A 134 14.96 15.31 11.36
C PRO A 134 16.17 14.98 10.44
N GLY A 135 16.27 13.77 9.94
CA GLY A 135 17.41 13.37 9.10
C GLY A 135 17.29 11.94 8.56
N PRO A 136 18.38 11.36 8.06
CA PRO A 136 18.39 10.00 7.53
C PRO A 136 18.13 8.97 8.63
N LEU A 137 17.44 7.90 8.27
CA LEU A 137 17.23 6.74 9.13
C LEU A 137 18.35 5.70 8.89
N LYS A 138 18.38 4.68 9.75
CA LYS A 138 19.27 3.53 9.55
C LYS A 138 18.83 2.72 8.34
N PRO A 139 19.73 2.00 7.66
CA PRO A 139 19.36 1.18 6.51
C PRO A 139 18.23 0.21 6.86
N LEU A 140 17.20 0.18 6.03
CA LEU A 140 16.12 -0.80 6.07
C LEU A 140 16.08 -1.54 4.72
N ILE A 141 16.20 -2.87 4.76
CA ILE A 141 15.93 -3.75 3.63
C ILE A 141 14.54 -4.36 3.84
N ALA A 142 13.68 -4.27 2.84
CA ALA A 142 12.35 -4.86 2.89
C ALA A 142 12.26 -6.08 1.97
N ILE A 143 11.76 -7.19 2.50
CA ILE A 143 11.59 -8.48 1.81
C ILE A 143 10.10 -8.82 1.83
N PRO A 144 9.33 -8.41 0.79
CA PRO A 144 7.89 -8.66 0.76
C PRO A 144 7.58 -10.15 0.59
N THR A 145 6.56 -10.62 1.31
CA THR A 145 5.96 -11.95 1.15
C THR A 145 4.54 -11.90 0.59
N THR A 146 4.02 -10.71 0.33
CA THR A 146 2.73 -10.45 -0.32
C THR A 146 2.93 -9.54 -1.53
N ALA A 147 2.16 -9.76 -2.59
CA ALA A 147 2.17 -8.95 -3.80
C ALA A 147 1.04 -7.90 -3.71
N GLY A 148 1.21 -6.85 -2.90
CA GLY A 148 0.11 -5.91 -2.60
C GLY A 148 0.58 -4.48 -2.37
N THR A 149 1.05 -4.19 -1.19
CA THR A 149 1.23 -2.82 -0.70
C THR A 149 2.34 -2.03 -1.36
N GLY A 150 3.33 -2.68 -2.00
CA GLY A 150 4.52 -2.00 -2.51
C GLY A 150 5.31 -1.26 -1.42
N SER A 151 5.13 -1.62 -0.13
CA SER A 151 5.72 -0.89 0.99
C SER A 151 7.26 -0.92 0.97
N GLU A 152 7.86 -1.89 0.28
CA GLU A 152 9.31 -1.97 0.04
C GLU A 152 9.84 -0.82 -0.81
N THR A 153 8.96 -0.07 -1.51
CA THR A 153 9.33 1.05 -2.37
C THR A 153 8.79 2.39 -1.90
N THR A 154 8.01 2.43 -0.81
CA THR A 154 7.30 3.64 -0.35
C THR A 154 7.85 4.19 0.95
N GLY A 155 7.72 5.51 1.13
CA GLY A 155 8.05 6.22 2.36
C GLY A 155 6.84 6.41 3.28
N VAL A 156 5.99 5.39 3.42
CA VAL A 156 4.75 5.46 4.22
C VAL A 156 4.72 4.28 5.19
N ALA A 157 4.21 4.51 6.40
CA ALA A 157 3.86 3.49 7.38
C ALA A 157 2.45 3.76 7.88
N ILE A 158 1.56 2.76 7.80
CA ILE A 158 0.14 2.88 8.14
C ILE A 158 -0.17 2.07 9.41
N PHE A 159 -1.03 2.59 10.27
CA PHE A 159 -1.48 1.91 11.47
C PHE A 159 -2.88 2.38 11.90
N ASP A 160 -3.54 1.59 12.73
CA ASP A 160 -4.81 1.94 13.37
C ASP A 160 -4.52 2.64 14.71
N PHE A 161 -5.00 3.87 14.84
CA PHE A 161 -4.97 4.61 16.08
C PHE A 161 -6.24 4.30 16.88
N LEU A 162 -6.12 3.35 17.81
CA LEU A 162 -7.28 2.73 18.46
C LEU A 162 -8.11 3.70 19.28
N GLU A 163 -7.47 4.66 19.97
CA GLU A 163 -8.16 5.66 20.79
C GLU A 163 -9.14 6.51 19.98
N MET A 164 -8.80 6.80 18.73
CA MET A 164 -9.65 7.61 17.84
C MET A 164 -10.50 6.74 16.87
N GLY A 165 -10.33 5.42 16.87
CA GLY A 165 -10.96 4.54 15.89
C GLY A 165 -10.62 4.93 14.44
N ALA A 166 -9.41 5.44 14.22
CA ALA A 166 -9.00 6.01 12.93
C ALA A 166 -7.74 5.34 12.38
N LYS A 167 -7.78 4.94 11.13
CA LYS A 167 -6.59 4.52 10.40
C LYS A 167 -5.82 5.77 9.94
N THR A 168 -4.54 5.80 10.23
CA THR A 168 -3.65 6.93 9.91
C THR A 168 -2.25 6.42 9.55
N GLY A 169 -1.29 7.32 9.38
CA GLY A 169 0.09 6.91 9.08
C GLY A 169 1.09 8.04 9.16
N ILE A 170 2.33 7.66 8.91
CA ILE A 170 3.47 8.54 8.78
C ILE A 170 3.89 8.52 7.32
N ALA A 171 4.00 9.67 6.69
CA ALA A 171 4.42 9.78 5.29
C ALA A 171 5.62 10.72 5.17
N HIS A 172 6.80 10.14 5.02
CA HIS A 172 8.03 10.90 4.84
C HIS A 172 9.03 10.09 3.99
N ARG A 173 9.74 10.74 3.06
CA ARG A 173 10.71 10.09 2.17
C ARG A 173 11.80 9.31 2.89
N ALA A 174 12.19 9.72 4.10
CA ALA A 174 13.20 9.04 4.90
C ALA A 174 12.79 7.63 5.37
N LEU A 175 11.48 7.31 5.40
CA LEU A 175 10.99 5.98 5.77
C LEU A 175 11.16 4.95 4.66
N ARG A 176 11.47 5.39 3.42
CA ARG A 176 11.61 4.48 2.29
C ARG A 176 12.76 3.52 2.54
N PRO A 177 12.55 2.19 2.40
CA PRO A 177 13.63 1.22 2.47
C PRO A 177 14.73 1.54 1.45
N VAL A 178 15.98 1.32 1.82
CA VAL A 178 17.10 1.52 0.89
C VAL A 178 17.08 0.47 -0.21
N MET A 179 16.50 -0.71 0.08
CA MET A 179 16.38 -1.81 -0.88
C MET A 179 15.11 -2.62 -0.61
N GLY A 180 14.43 -3.02 -1.70
CA GLY A 180 13.44 -4.09 -1.75
C GLY A 180 14.07 -5.35 -2.33
N ILE A 181 14.06 -6.47 -1.60
CA ILE A 181 14.43 -7.78 -2.12
C ILE A 181 13.16 -8.52 -2.49
N VAL A 182 12.86 -8.53 -3.77
CA VAL A 182 11.62 -9.00 -4.37
C VAL A 182 11.84 -10.42 -4.88
N ASP A 183 11.60 -11.41 -4.01
CA ASP A 183 11.89 -12.82 -4.25
C ASP A 183 10.59 -13.61 -4.44
N PRO A 184 10.29 -14.12 -5.65
CA PRO A 184 9.07 -14.88 -5.91
C PRO A 184 8.88 -16.11 -5.02
N GLU A 185 9.96 -16.74 -4.55
CA GLU A 185 9.88 -17.89 -3.66
C GLU A 185 9.15 -17.56 -2.34
N ASN A 186 9.19 -16.30 -1.90
CA ASN A 186 8.57 -15.86 -0.65
C ASN A 186 7.04 -15.82 -0.70
N THR A 187 6.43 -15.91 -1.87
CA THR A 187 4.96 -15.87 -2.04
C THR A 187 4.31 -17.24 -2.22
N ARG A 188 5.10 -18.33 -2.25
CA ARG A 188 4.61 -19.69 -2.53
C ARG A 188 3.55 -20.20 -1.55
N THR A 189 3.60 -19.74 -0.30
CA THR A 189 2.67 -20.14 0.76
C THR A 189 1.53 -19.17 0.99
N MET A 190 1.43 -18.10 0.18
CA MET A 190 0.40 -17.09 0.30
C MET A 190 -0.99 -17.69 -0.04
N PRO A 191 -1.99 -17.59 0.86
CA PRO A 191 -3.33 -18.09 0.58
C PRO A 191 -3.99 -17.38 -0.61
N PRO A 192 -4.84 -18.05 -1.41
CA PRO A 192 -5.50 -17.46 -2.58
C PRO A 192 -6.25 -16.16 -2.29
N THR A 193 -7.01 -16.10 -1.18
CA THR A 193 -7.73 -14.89 -0.79
C THR A 193 -6.79 -13.72 -0.45
N VAL A 194 -5.64 -14.02 0.20
CA VAL A 194 -4.60 -13.00 0.46
C VAL A 194 -4.00 -12.52 -0.86
N ALA A 195 -3.72 -13.44 -1.79
CA ALA A 195 -3.22 -13.10 -3.12
C ALA A 195 -4.20 -12.22 -3.90
N ALA A 196 -5.51 -12.55 -3.84
CA ALA A 196 -6.56 -11.78 -4.51
C ALA A 196 -6.70 -10.37 -3.92
N CYS A 197 -6.82 -10.25 -2.60
CA CYS A 197 -6.89 -8.94 -1.94
C CYS A 197 -5.66 -8.09 -2.22
N SER A 198 -4.47 -8.68 -2.09
CA SER A 198 -3.20 -7.98 -2.35
C SER A 198 -3.07 -7.57 -3.81
N GLY A 199 -3.39 -8.45 -4.76
CA GLY A 199 -3.31 -8.14 -6.18
C GLY A 199 -4.31 -7.06 -6.64
N LEU A 200 -5.51 -7.02 -6.04
CA LEU A 200 -6.48 -5.94 -6.27
C LEU A 200 -6.05 -4.63 -5.64
N ASP A 201 -5.26 -4.67 -4.56
CA ASP A 201 -4.62 -3.50 -4.00
C ASP A 201 -3.56 -2.91 -4.96
N VAL A 202 -2.73 -3.78 -5.57
CA VAL A 202 -1.79 -3.38 -6.64
C VAL A 202 -2.53 -2.68 -7.78
N LEU A 203 -3.66 -3.26 -8.22
CA LEU A 203 -4.47 -2.68 -9.27
C LEU A 203 -4.99 -1.29 -8.90
N SER A 204 -5.53 -1.16 -7.68
CA SER A 204 -6.04 0.11 -7.15
C SER A 204 -4.93 1.16 -7.06
N HIS A 205 -3.79 0.81 -6.47
CA HIS A 205 -2.61 1.66 -6.41
C HIS A 205 -2.21 2.23 -7.78
N ALA A 206 -2.12 1.35 -8.77
CA ALA A 206 -1.67 1.72 -10.10
C ALA A 206 -2.70 2.59 -10.84
N ILE A 207 -4.00 2.27 -10.77
CA ILE A 207 -5.05 3.08 -11.40
C ILE A 207 -5.19 4.43 -10.68
N GLU A 208 -5.18 4.47 -9.35
CA GLU A 208 -5.26 5.71 -8.61
C GLU A 208 -4.06 6.62 -8.88
N SER A 209 -2.84 6.07 -8.89
CA SER A 209 -1.64 6.82 -9.29
C SER A 209 -1.76 7.42 -10.68
N LEU A 210 -2.23 6.62 -11.63
CA LEU A 210 -2.42 7.04 -13.02
C LEU A 210 -3.49 8.12 -13.17
N THR A 211 -4.58 8.02 -12.40
CA THR A 211 -5.73 8.94 -12.47
C THR A 211 -5.68 10.08 -11.45
N ALA A 212 -4.65 10.14 -10.58
CA ALA A 212 -4.49 11.20 -9.61
C ALA A 212 -4.39 12.59 -10.26
N LEU A 213 -4.74 13.62 -9.47
CA LEU A 213 -4.56 15.02 -9.88
C LEU A 213 -3.13 15.23 -10.40
N PRO A 214 -2.93 15.77 -11.60
CA PRO A 214 -1.61 16.03 -12.15
C PRO A 214 -0.77 16.93 -11.26
N TYR A 215 0.53 16.68 -11.14
CA TYR A 215 1.43 17.49 -10.32
C TYR A 215 1.39 18.97 -10.69
N ARG A 216 1.17 19.30 -11.98
CA ARG A 216 1.05 20.67 -12.49
C ARG A 216 -0.23 21.40 -12.08
N GLU A 217 -1.21 20.69 -11.57
CA GLU A 217 -2.47 21.28 -11.08
C GLU A 217 -2.43 21.54 -9.57
N ARG A 218 -1.35 21.17 -8.92
CA ARG A 218 -1.14 21.42 -7.49
C ARG A 218 -0.54 22.80 -7.25
N PRO A 219 -0.84 23.43 -6.10
CA PRO A 219 -0.17 24.66 -5.73
C PRO A 219 1.32 24.44 -5.50
N THR A 220 2.14 25.41 -5.92
CA THR A 220 3.57 25.43 -5.61
C THR A 220 3.76 25.53 -4.08
N PRO A 221 4.58 24.68 -3.46
CA PRO A 221 4.89 24.79 -2.03
C PRO A 221 5.76 26.01 -1.74
N ASP A 222 5.73 26.49 -0.48
CA ASP A 222 6.50 27.67 -0.03
C ASP A 222 8.03 27.48 -0.14
N GLY A 223 8.49 26.23 -0.27
CA GLY A 223 9.90 25.91 -0.48
C GLY A 223 10.12 24.48 -0.95
N PRO A 224 11.30 24.17 -1.52
CA PRO A 224 11.61 22.85 -2.06
C PRO A 224 11.48 21.71 -1.05
N GLY A 225 11.83 21.96 0.22
CA GLY A 225 11.73 20.97 1.31
C GLY A 225 10.29 20.71 1.78
N MET A 226 9.33 21.53 1.35
CA MET A 226 7.92 21.41 1.72
C MET A 226 7.12 20.56 0.71
N ARG A 227 7.76 19.99 -0.31
CA ARG A 227 7.07 19.09 -1.23
C ARG A 227 6.62 17.83 -0.49
N PRO A 228 5.32 17.50 -0.55
CA PRO A 228 4.79 16.31 0.10
C PRO A 228 5.36 15.04 -0.55
N ALA A 229 5.27 13.91 0.16
CA ALA A 229 5.65 12.60 -0.40
C ALA A 229 4.81 12.26 -1.64
N TYR A 230 3.52 12.56 -1.62
CA TYR A 230 2.61 12.36 -2.74
C TYR A 230 2.43 13.65 -3.54
N GLN A 231 2.85 13.65 -4.78
CA GLN A 231 3.00 14.86 -5.60
C GLN A 231 2.02 14.96 -6.78
N GLY A 232 1.16 13.97 -6.97
CA GLY A 232 0.25 13.88 -8.10
C GLY A 232 0.83 13.10 -9.27
N SER A 233 -0.04 12.73 -10.23
CA SER A 233 0.38 11.98 -11.43
C SER A 233 1.44 12.75 -12.20
N ASN A 234 2.42 12.02 -12.72
CA ASN A 234 3.56 12.57 -13.44
C ASN A 234 4.10 11.53 -14.43
N PRO A 235 4.85 11.97 -15.46
CA PRO A 235 5.27 11.08 -16.56
C PRO A 235 6.07 9.84 -16.12
N ILE A 236 6.84 9.94 -15.04
CA ILE A 236 7.65 8.80 -14.57
C ILE A 236 6.78 7.81 -13.79
N SER A 237 5.96 8.29 -12.86
CA SER A 237 5.00 7.43 -12.13
C SER A 237 4.03 6.74 -13.08
N ASP A 238 3.60 7.41 -14.14
CA ASP A 238 2.67 6.87 -15.14
C ASP A 238 3.24 5.64 -15.87
N LEU A 239 4.54 5.61 -16.17
CA LEU A 239 5.20 4.45 -16.80
C LEU A 239 5.12 3.22 -15.89
N TRP A 240 5.42 3.37 -14.62
CA TRP A 240 5.40 2.28 -13.64
C TRP A 240 3.98 1.79 -13.37
N SER A 241 3.04 2.72 -13.19
CA SER A 241 1.64 2.42 -12.94
C SER A 241 1.00 1.72 -14.14
N ALA A 242 1.24 2.20 -15.36
CA ALA A 242 0.72 1.57 -16.58
C ALA A 242 1.25 0.15 -16.77
N GLN A 243 2.54 -0.09 -16.48
CA GLN A 243 3.10 -1.42 -16.55
C GLN A 243 2.54 -2.35 -15.47
N ALA A 244 2.37 -1.84 -14.24
CA ALA A 244 1.74 -2.60 -13.16
C ALA A 244 0.30 -3.04 -13.52
N ILE A 245 -0.53 -2.16 -14.10
CA ILE A 245 -1.89 -2.51 -14.53
C ILE A 245 -1.85 -3.65 -15.56
N ARG A 246 -0.98 -3.59 -16.59
CA ARG A 246 -0.85 -4.67 -17.57
C ARG A 246 -0.46 -6.00 -16.95
N MET A 247 0.50 -5.97 -16.02
CA MET A 247 0.99 -7.18 -15.34
C MET A 247 -0.10 -7.79 -14.48
N VAL A 248 -0.86 -6.99 -13.72
CA VAL A 248 -1.99 -7.45 -12.92
C VAL A 248 -3.07 -8.04 -13.83
N ALA A 249 -3.48 -7.34 -14.89
CA ALA A 249 -4.50 -7.81 -15.82
C ALA A 249 -4.16 -9.19 -16.43
N ALA A 250 -2.88 -9.41 -16.75
CA ALA A 250 -2.41 -10.65 -17.35
C ALA A 250 -2.27 -11.83 -16.36
N ASN A 251 -2.06 -11.56 -15.06
CA ASN A 251 -1.59 -12.59 -14.13
C ASN A 251 -2.49 -12.83 -12.92
N ILE A 252 -3.29 -11.87 -12.47
CA ILE A 252 -3.96 -11.92 -11.16
C ILE A 252 -4.86 -13.15 -10.99
N VAL A 253 -5.67 -13.47 -11.99
CA VAL A 253 -6.63 -14.59 -11.92
C VAL A 253 -5.86 -15.93 -11.80
N ARG A 254 -4.81 -16.11 -12.61
CA ARG A 254 -3.97 -17.32 -12.55
C ARG A 254 -3.18 -17.37 -11.24
N ALA A 255 -2.61 -16.26 -10.78
CA ALA A 255 -1.83 -16.19 -9.55
C ALA A 255 -2.65 -16.50 -8.29
N CYS A 256 -3.97 -16.30 -8.32
CA CYS A 256 -4.89 -16.63 -7.23
C CYS A 256 -5.55 -18.00 -7.39
N GLY A 257 -5.41 -18.63 -8.54
CA GLY A 257 -6.02 -19.93 -8.86
C GLY A 257 -5.17 -21.14 -8.49
N PRO A 258 -5.70 -22.35 -8.72
CA PRO A 258 -4.99 -23.60 -8.47
C PRO A 258 -3.75 -23.79 -9.36
N ASP A 259 -3.71 -23.14 -10.52
CA ASP A 259 -2.61 -23.20 -11.47
C ASP A 259 -1.55 -22.12 -11.25
N ALA A 260 -1.54 -21.51 -10.06
CA ALA A 260 -0.56 -20.49 -9.69
C ALA A 260 0.86 -21.09 -9.63
N ASP A 261 1.76 -20.59 -10.46
CA ASP A 261 3.16 -20.96 -10.50
C ASP A 261 4.08 -19.82 -10.06
N ASP A 262 5.37 -20.11 -9.95
CA ASP A 262 6.36 -19.13 -9.52
C ASP A 262 6.49 -17.97 -10.50
N GLU A 263 6.21 -18.19 -11.79
CA GLU A 263 6.25 -17.11 -12.80
C GLU A 263 5.13 -16.12 -12.57
N THR A 264 3.87 -16.58 -12.48
CA THR A 264 2.72 -15.68 -12.24
C THR A 264 2.81 -14.99 -10.89
N ARG A 265 3.25 -15.69 -9.85
CA ARG A 265 3.50 -15.07 -8.53
C ARG A 265 4.61 -14.01 -8.61
N GLY A 266 5.68 -14.33 -9.34
CA GLY A 266 6.78 -13.39 -9.57
C GLY A 266 6.34 -12.14 -10.33
N GLN A 267 5.49 -12.30 -11.35
CA GLN A 267 4.92 -11.18 -12.10
C GLN A 267 4.03 -10.30 -11.20
N MET A 268 3.21 -10.90 -10.33
CA MET A 268 2.38 -10.14 -9.38
C MET A 268 3.24 -9.40 -8.33
N LEU A 269 4.29 -10.03 -7.82
CA LEU A 269 5.18 -9.42 -6.85
C LEU A 269 5.97 -8.25 -7.47
N LEU A 270 6.41 -8.41 -8.71
CA LEU A 270 7.07 -7.34 -9.47
C LEU A 270 6.09 -6.21 -9.82
N ALA A 271 4.83 -6.53 -10.16
CA ALA A 271 3.78 -5.54 -10.37
C ALA A 271 3.50 -4.71 -9.11
N SER A 272 3.54 -5.35 -7.93
CA SER A 272 3.44 -4.66 -6.63
C SER A 272 4.57 -3.64 -6.44
N ALA A 273 5.82 -4.03 -6.72
CA ALA A 273 6.96 -3.11 -6.66
C ALA A 273 6.80 -1.95 -7.65
N PHE A 274 6.36 -2.22 -8.88
CA PHE A 274 6.12 -1.18 -9.89
C PHE A 274 5.01 -0.22 -9.49
N ALA A 275 3.87 -0.73 -9.00
CA ALA A 275 2.80 0.10 -8.46
C ALA A 275 3.33 0.96 -7.30
N GLY A 276 4.10 0.36 -6.39
CA GLY A 276 4.71 1.05 -5.26
C GLY A 276 5.66 2.20 -5.68
N ILE A 277 6.47 2.01 -6.73
CA ILE A 277 7.29 3.06 -7.31
C ILE A 277 6.41 4.17 -7.90
N GLY A 278 5.33 3.81 -8.60
CA GLY A 278 4.38 4.75 -9.18
C GLY A 278 3.67 5.59 -8.12
N PHE A 279 2.81 4.95 -7.31
CA PHE A 279 2.00 5.67 -6.33
C PHE A 279 2.80 6.21 -5.14
N GLY A 280 3.94 5.63 -4.81
CA GLY A 280 4.83 6.13 -3.76
C GLY A 280 5.32 7.56 -3.99
N ASN A 281 5.17 8.07 -5.22
CA ASN A 281 5.50 9.43 -5.62
C ASN A 281 4.27 10.21 -6.13
N ALA A 282 3.41 9.59 -6.93
CA ALA A 282 2.17 10.23 -7.40
C ALA A 282 1.11 10.31 -6.30
N GLY A 283 0.98 9.27 -5.51
CA GLY A 283 -0.04 9.10 -4.50
C GLY A 283 -1.22 8.25 -4.98
N VAL A 284 -2.13 7.99 -4.05
CA VAL A 284 -3.45 7.38 -4.23
C VAL A 284 -4.53 8.41 -3.87
N HIS A 285 -5.82 8.10 -4.10
CA HIS A 285 -6.87 9.09 -3.84
C HIS A 285 -8.12 8.52 -3.14
N LEU A 286 -9.31 8.69 -3.69
CA LEU A 286 -10.57 8.40 -3.01
C LEU A 286 -10.79 6.92 -2.66
N PRO A 287 -10.49 5.91 -3.52
CA PRO A 287 -10.66 4.52 -3.13
C PRO A 287 -9.91 4.18 -1.84
N HIS A 288 -8.65 4.61 -1.73
CA HIS A 288 -7.87 4.47 -0.50
C HIS A 288 -8.41 5.33 0.64
N GLY A 289 -8.79 6.58 0.40
CA GLY A 289 -9.39 7.44 1.44
C GLY A 289 -10.65 6.86 2.04
N MET A 290 -11.51 6.28 1.22
CA MET A 290 -12.75 5.61 1.62
C MET A 290 -12.52 4.25 2.28
N SER A 291 -11.39 3.58 1.99
CA SER A 291 -11.08 2.26 2.55
C SER A 291 -10.81 2.32 4.06
N TYR A 292 -10.28 3.41 4.57
CA TYR A 292 -9.89 3.53 5.96
C TYR A 292 -11.05 3.34 6.94
N PRO A 293 -12.20 4.03 6.82
CA PRO A 293 -13.34 3.74 7.67
C PRO A 293 -13.97 2.38 7.39
N VAL A 294 -13.89 1.85 6.15
CA VAL A 294 -14.37 0.49 5.84
C VAL A 294 -13.56 -0.57 6.61
N ALA A 295 -12.25 -0.42 6.73
CA ALA A 295 -11.45 -1.33 7.53
C ALA A 295 -11.62 -1.07 9.04
N GLY A 296 -11.67 0.21 9.46
CA GLY A 296 -11.70 0.58 10.89
C GLY A 296 -13.04 0.35 11.59
N LEU A 297 -14.17 0.34 10.86
CA LEU A 297 -15.51 0.16 11.42
C LEU A 297 -16.09 -1.24 11.19
N VAL A 298 -15.27 -2.20 10.76
CA VAL A 298 -15.70 -3.59 10.56
C VAL A 298 -16.21 -4.19 11.87
N ARG A 299 -17.35 -4.94 11.79
CA ARG A 299 -18.02 -5.54 12.96
C ARG A 299 -17.75 -7.03 13.07
N ASP A 300 -18.13 -7.79 12.07
CA ASP A 300 -18.17 -9.26 12.15
C ASP A 300 -17.50 -9.97 10.98
N PHE A 301 -17.13 -9.24 9.92
CA PHE A 301 -16.59 -9.84 8.71
C PHE A 301 -15.24 -10.50 8.94
N ARG A 302 -15.09 -11.75 8.49
CA ARG A 302 -13.86 -12.56 8.60
C ARG A 302 -13.64 -13.30 7.28
N PRO A 303 -12.71 -12.86 6.43
CA PRO A 303 -12.42 -13.54 5.18
C PRO A 303 -11.63 -14.84 5.40
N ALA A 304 -11.88 -15.85 4.59
CA ALA A 304 -11.07 -17.06 4.58
C ALA A 304 -9.60 -16.74 4.25
N GLY A 305 -8.67 -17.53 4.80
CA GLY A 305 -7.23 -17.40 4.51
C GLY A 305 -6.48 -16.33 5.29
N TYR A 306 -7.16 -15.52 6.10
CA TYR A 306 -6.55 -14.61 7.06
C TYR A 306 -6.58 -15.20 8.47
N ASP A 307 -5.39 -15.34 9.08
CA ASP A 307 -5.24 -15.79 10.46
C ASP A 307 -5.26 -14.55 11.38
N ALA A 308 -6.45 -13.97 11.54
CA ALA A 308 -6.69 -12.82 12.41
C ALA A 308 -7.63 -13.20 13.56
N ASP A 309 -7.29 -12.80 14.79
CA ASP A 309 -8.06 -13.04 16.00
C ASP A 309 -9.30 -12.13 16.11
N HIS A 310 -9.41 -11.12 15.25
CA HIS A 310 -10.47 -10.10 15.22
C HIS A 310 -11.15 -10.03 13.86
N PRO A 311 -12.35 -9.40 13.75
CA PRO A 311 -12.97 -9.09 12.47
C PRO A 311 -12.07 -8.19 11.62
N ILE A 312 -12.01 -8.45 10.31
CA ILE A 312 -11.14 -7.70 9.39
C ILE A 312 -11.78 -7.63 7.99
N VAL A 313 -11.78 -6.46 7.39
CA VAL A 313 -11.86 -6.29 5.94
C VAL A 313 -10.44 -5.99 5.47
N PRO A 314 -9.75 -6.94 4.81
CA PRO A 314 -8.37 -6.76 4.40
C PRO A 314 -8.18 -5.49 3.59
N HIS A 315 -7.02 -4.82 3.73
CA HIS A 315 -6.79 -3.52 3.13
C HIS A 315 -7.16 -3.46 1.65
N GLY A 316 -6.58 -4.31 0.80
CA GLY A 316 -6.88 -4.31 -0.64
C GLY A 316 -8.35 -4.62 -0.96
N MET A 317 -9.03 -5.44 -0.13
CA MET A 317 -10.46 -5.65 -0.25
C MET A 317 -11.23 -4.36 0.07
N SER A 318 -10.90 -3.67 1.17
CA SER A 318 -11.57 -2.41 1.53
C SER A 318 -11.37 -1.31 0.50
N VAL A 319 -10.26 -1.31 -0.23
CA VAL A 319 -9.97 -0.38 -1.32
C VAL A 319 -10.80 -0.72 -2.56
N ILE A 320 -10.71 -1.97 -3.03
CA ILE A 320 -11.33 -2.35 -4.31
C ILE A 320 -12.86 -2.31 -4.25
N LEU A 321 -13.46 -2.52 -3.09
CA LEU A 321 -14.92 -2.42 -2.91
C LEU A 321 -15.45 -0.99 -3.15
N ASN A 322 -14.62 0.03 -3.02
CA ASN A 322 -14.97 1.41 -3.32
C ASN A 322 -14.61 1.83 -4.76
N ALA A 323 -13.63 1.18 -5.35
CA ALA A 323 -12.98 1.62 -6.58
C ALA A 323 -13.94 1.80 -7.78
N PRO A 324 -14.85 0.88 -8.12
CA PRO A 324 -15.75 1.05 -9.27
C PRO A 324 -16.65 2.29 -9.16
N ALA A 325 -17.23 2.54 -7.99
CA ALA A 325 -18.06 3.72 -7.76
C ALA A 325 -17.26 5.01 -7.91
N VAL A 326 -16.06 5.03 -7.35
CA VAL A 326 -15.13 6.18 -7.44
C VAL A 326 -14.71 6.44 -8.88
N PHE A 327 -14.27 5.42 -9.63
CA PHE A 327 -13.78 5.65 -10.99
C PHE A 327 -14.89 6.05 -11.97
N ARG A 328 -16.14 5.57 -11.77
CA ARG A 328 -17.28 6.12 -12.51
C ARG A 328 -17.46 7.63 -12.26
N TRP A 329 -17.29 8.06 -11.03
CA TRP A 329 -17.49 9.44 -10.63
C TRP A 329 -16.32 10.35 -11.01
N THR A 330 -15.07 9.88 -10.91
CA THR A 330 -13.86 10.68 -11.19
C THR A 330 -13.57 10.81 -12.68
N ALA A 331 -14.07 9.90 -13.53
CA ALA A 331 -13.82 9.89 -14.96
C ALA A 331 -14.24 11.19 -15.68
N VAL A 332 -15.25 11.87 -15.18
CA VAL A 332 -15.73 13.16 -15.70
C VAL A 332 -14.60 14.21 -15.71
N ALA A 333 -13.71 14.17 -14.72
CA ALA A 333 -12.60 15.13 -14.62
C ALA A 333 -11.44 14.78 -15.57
N ASN A 334 -11.20 13.50 -15.86
CA ASN A 334 -10.12 13.08 -16.75
C ASN A 334 -10.47 11.78 -17.49
N PRO A 335 -11.43 11.82 -18.44
CA PRO A 335 -11.93 10.63 -19.12
C PRO A 335 -10.84 9.90 -19.93
N ALA A 336 -9.92 10.62 -20.56
CA ALA A 336 -8.85 10.03 -21.34
C ALA A 336 -7.95 9.10 -20.51
N ARG A 337 -7.63 9.45 -19.26
CA ARG A 337 -6.82 8.60 -18.38
C ARG A 337 -7.60 7.38 -17.89
N HIS A 338 -8.91 7.51 -17.68
CA HIS A 338 -9.76 6.38 -17.31
C HIS A 338 -9.92 5.38 -18.47
N LEU A 339 -10.12 5.86 -19.71
CA LEU A 339 -10.09 5.01 -20.91
C LEU A 339 -8.72 4.35 -21.12
N TYR A 340 -7.64 5.10 -20.90
CA TYR A 340 -6.29 4.52 -20.96
C TYR A 340 -6.11 3.39 -19.94
N ALA A 341 -6.55 3.56 -18.68
CA ALA A 341 -6.53 2.51 -17.67
C ALA A 341 -7.37 1.29 -18.09
N ALA A 342 -8.57 1.50 -18.65
CA ALA A 342 -9.41 0.42 -19.16
C ALA A 342 -8.72 -0.35 -20.30
N GLY A 343 -8.07 0.36 -21.23
CA GLY A 343 -7.27 -0.26 -22.29
C GLY A 343 -6.10 -1.09 -21.76
N LEU A 344 -5.45 -0.66 -20.69
CA LEU A 344 -4.39 -1.43 -20.01
C LEU A 344 -4.92 -2.72 -19.35
N LEU A 345 -6.20 -2.75 -18.98
CA LEU A 345 -6.91 -3.95 -18.51
C LEU A 345 -7.34 -4.88 -19.62
N GLY A 346 -7.07 -4.53 -20.89
CA GLY A 346 -7.41 -5.35 -22.05
C GLY A 346 -8.78 -5.05 -22.68
N VAL A 347 -9.45 -3.97 -22.27
CA VAL A 347 -10.71 -3.53 -22.89
C VAL A 347 -10.41 -2.82 -24.22
N ASP A 348 -11.16 -3.14 -25.28
CA ASP A 348 -11.11 -2.35 -26.49
C ASP A 348 -11.81 -1.00 -26.27
N VAL A 349 -11.02 0.06 -26.33
CA VAL A 349 -11.49 1.44 -26.11
C VAL A 349 -11.52 2.26 -27.41
N ALA A 350 -11.32 1.61 -28.57
CA ALA A 350 -11.36 2.30 -29.86
C ALA A 350 -12.75 2.85 -30.15
N GLY A 351 -12.85 4.16 -30.37
CA GLY A 351 -14.11 4.83 -30.66
C GLY A 351 -15.06 5.04 -29.47
N VAL A 352 -14.64 4.69 -28.26
CA VAL A 352 -15.42 4.91 -27.03
C VAL A 352 -15.48 6.40 -26.69
N GLY A 353 -16.69 6.88 -26.38
CA GLY A 353 -16.93 8.26 -25.95
C GLY A 353 -16.36 8.54 -24.54
N HIS A 354 -16.00 9.78 -24.32
CA HIS A 354 -15.47 10.21 -23.00
C HIS A 354 -16.51 10.09 -21.87
N ASP A 355 -17.79 10.15 -22.19
CA ASP A 355 -18.90 9.99 -21.25
C ASP A 355 -19.06 8.54 -20.74
N GLU A 356 -18.56 7.56 -21.49
CA GLU A 356 -18.58 6.15 -21.12
C GLU A 356 -17.34 5.72 -20.31
N ALA A 357 -16.30 6.55 -20.25
CA ALA A 357 -14.99 6.22 -19.69
C ALA A 357 -15.06 5.63 -18.28
N GLY A 358 -15.90 6.21 -17.41
CA GLY A 358 -16.04 5.76 -16.02
C GLY A 358 -16.75 4.41 -15.92
N THR A 359 -17.77 4.19 -16.74
CA THR A 359 -18.52 2.92 -16.76
C THR A 359 -17.63 1.79 -17.26
N ILE A 360 -16.91 2.00 -18.35
CA ILE A 360 -16.05 0.98 -18.96
C ILE A 360 -14.92 0.55 -18.00
N LEU A 361 -14.25 1.50 -17.37
CA LEU A 361 -13.21 1.17 -16.39
C LEU A 361 -13.80 0.43 -15.18
N ALA A 362 -14.92 0.91 -14.64
CA ALA A 362 -15.55 0.28 -13.49
C ALA A 362 -16.02 -1.15 -13.81
N ASP A 363 -16.61 -1.37 -14.98
CA ASP A 363 -17.10 -2.69 -15.39
C ASP A 363 -15.94 -3.68 -15.63
N ALA A 364 -14.80 -3.21 -16.15
CA ALA A 364 -13.58 -4.01 -16.25
C ALA A 364 -13.09 -4.46 -14.84
N ILE A 365 -13.06 -3.54 -13.88
CA ILE A 365 -12.67 -3.84 -12.48
C ILE A 365 -13.66 -4.82 -11.86
N ILE A 366 -14.96 -4.60 -12.01
CA ILE A 366 -16.02 -5.51 -11.51
C ILE A 366 -15.86 -6.91 -12.13
N GLY A 367 -15.50 -6.99 -13.41
CA GLY A 367 -15.23 -8.26 -14.07
C GLY A 367 -14.10 -9.05 -13.39
N ILE A 368 -13.02 -8.39 -13.01
CA ILE A 368 -11.90 -9.00 -12.27
C ILE A 368 -12.33 -9.37 -10.85
N MET A 369 -13.05 -8.49 -10.14
CA MET A 369 -13.57 -8.77 -8.80
C MET A 369 -14.43 -10.04 -8.76
N ARG A 370 -15.29 -10.23 -9.76
CA ARG A 370 -16.14 -11.43 -9.88
C ARG A 370 -15.32 -12.70 -10.13
N GLN A 371 -14.29 -12.64 -10.98
CA GLN A 371 -13.41 -13.78 -11.25
C GLN A 371 -12.59 -14.20 -10.03
N LEU A 372 -12.38 -13.29 -9.08
CA LEU A 372 -11.63 -13.52 -7.83
C LEU A 372 -12.55 -13.74 -6.62
N ASP A 373 -13.85 -13.99 -6.83
CA ASP A 373 -14.84 -14.22 -5.78
C ASP A 373 -14.86 -13.12 -4.70
N MET A 374 -14.60 -11.85 -5.08
CA MET A 374 -14.68 -10.73 -4.15
C MET A 374 -16.12 -10.46 -3.71
N PRO A 375 -16.31 -9.96 -2.49
CA PRO A 375 -17.65 -9.55 -2.02
C PRO A 375 -18.30 -8.55 -2.98
N ASN A 376 -19.62 -8.70 -3.20
CA ASN A 376 -20.39 -7.80 -4.06
C ASN A 376 -20.70 -6.47 -3.34
N GLY A 377 -19.72 -5.59 -3.32
CA GLY A 377 -19.81 -4.27 -2.68
C GLY A 377 -19.75 -4.31 -1.15
N LEU A 378 -19.90 -3.13 -0.55
CA LEU A 378 -19.80 -2.93 0.90
C LEU A 378 -20.90 -3.67 1.68
N GLY A 379 -22.07 -3.88 1.06
CA GLY A 379 -23.16 -4.63 1.68
C GLY A 379 -22.78 -6.07 2.02
N ALA A 380 -21.96 -6.71 1.21
CA ALA A 380 -21.50 -8.08 1.41
C ALA A 380 -20.46 -8.24 2.54
N VAL A 381 -19.89 -7.14 3.02
CA VAL A 381 -18.97 -7.13 4.19
C VAL A 381 -19.61 -6.51 5.44
N GLY A 382 -20.94 -6.34 5.42
CA GLY A 382 -21.75 -6.01 6.59
C GLY A 382 -22.12 -4.53 6.75
N TYR A 383 -21.86 -3.70 5.73
CA TYR A 383 -22.31 -2.29 5.74
C TYR A 383 -23.67 -2.10 5.08
N GLY A 384 -24.38 -1.07 5.53
CA GLY A 384 -25.66 -0.68 4.96
C GLY A 384 -25.82 0.84 4.86
N PRO A 385 -26.94 1.32 4.31
CA PRO A 385 -27.21 2.76 4.20
C PRO A 385 -27.11 3.53 5.52
N GLY A 386 -27.40 2.86 6.66
CA GLY A 386 -27.31 3.47 7.99
C GLY A 386 -25.88 3.73 8.47
N ASP A 387 -24.86 3.12 7.84
CA ASP A 387 -23.45 3.27 8.21
C ASP A 387 -22.78 4.43 7.44
N VAL A 388 -23.45 4.96 6.41
CA VAL A 388 -22.85 5.90 5.45
C VAL A 388 -22.31 7.16 6.13
N ASP A 389 -23.01 7.69 7.14
CA ASP A 389 -22.59 8.89 7.85
C ASP A 389 -21.27 8.66 8.61
N ALA A 390 -21.11 7.49 9.24
CA ALA A 390 -19.88 7.12 9.92
C ALA A 390 -18.73 6.91 8.93
N LEU A 391 -19.00 6.27 7.78
CA LEU A 391 -18.01 6.08 6.71
C LEU A 391 -17.55 7.41 6.12
N VAL A 392 -18.46 8.36 5.89
CA VAL A 392 -18.12 9.72 5.44
C VAL A 392 -17.28 10.45 6.48
N ALA A 393 -17.67 10.40 7.76
CA ALA A 393 -16.94 11.04 8.85
C ALA A 393 -15.50 10.51 8.98
N GLY A 394 -15.29 9.21 8.79
CA GLY A 394 -13.95 8.59 8.81
C GLY A 394 -13.10 8.89 7.56
N THR A 395 -13.74 9.24 6.43
CA THR A 395 -13.04 9.58 5.18
C THR A 395 -12.57 11.04 5.17
N LEU A 396 -13.37 11.96 5.69
CA LEU A 396 -13.08 13.40 5.63
C LEU A 396 -11.70 13.80 6.17
N PRO A 397 -11.16 13.21 7.25
CA PRO A 397 -9.81 13.55 7.74
C PRO A 397 -8.67 13.06 6.84
N GLN A 398 -8.93 12.21 5.85
CA GLN A 398 -7.91 11.55 5.03
C GLN A 398 -7.35 12.48 3.94
N HIS A 399 -7.06 13.74 4.28
CA HIS A 399 -6.62 14.77 3.34
C HIS A 399 -5.34 14.42 2.59
N ARG A 400 -4.48 13.59 3.17
CA ARG A 400 -3.23 13.14 2.51
C ARG A 400 -3.50 12.47 1.16
N VAL A 401 -4.59 11.73 1.06
CA VAL A 401 -4.98 11.00 -0.16
C VAL A 401 -6.16 11.67 -0.88
N THR A 402 -7.21 12.08 -0.19
CA THR A 402 -8.42 12.59 -0.85
C THR A 402 -8.18 13.85 -1.69
N LYS A 403 -7.19 14.68 -1.32
CA LYS A 403 -6.77 15.89 -2.09
C LYS A 403 -6.13 15.56 -3.45
N LEU A 404 -5.74 14.30 -3.68
CA LEU A 404 -5.18 13.85 -4.95
C LEU A 404 -6.23 13.33 -5.92
N SER A 405 -7.50 13.30 -5.50
CA SER A 405 -8.59 13.00 -6.42
C SER A 405 -8.62 14.03 -7.57
N PRO A 406 -8.73 13.58 -8.83
CA PRO A 406 -8.85 14.50 -9.97
C PRO A 406 -10.14 15.30 -9.93
N ARG A 407 -11.13 14.85 -9.17
CA ARG A 407 -12.38 15.55 -8.86
C ARG A 407 -12.49 15.68 -7.34
N PRO A 408 -12.55 16.90 -6.80
CA PRO A 408 -12.73 17.12 -5.36
C PRO A 408 -14.07 16.53 -4.88
N ALA A 409 -14.05 15.82 -3.74
CA ALA A 409 -15.24 15.24 -3.14
C ALA A 409 -15.56 15.92 -1.80
N GLY A 410 -16.78 16.43 -1.68
CA GLY A 410 -17.34 16.89 -0.41
C GLY A 410 -18.13 15.79 0.30
N PRO A 411 -18.74 16.10 1.49
CA PRO A 411 -19.51 15.11 2.25
C PRO A 411 -20.64 14.46 1.48
N GLU A 412 -21.38 15.22 0.65
CA GLU A 412 -22.50 14.69 -0.14
C GLU A 412 -22.02 13.80 -1.29
N ASP A 413 -20.86 14.13 -1.91
CA ASP A 413 -20.24 13.28 -2.93
C ASP A 413 -19.80 11.95 -2.31
N LEU A 414 -19.15 11.98 -1.14
CA LEU A 414 -18.74 10.78 -0.42
C LEU A 414 -19.94 9.92 -0.02
N ARG A 415 -21.04 10.54 0.42
CA ARG A 415 -22.29 9.83 0.69
C ARG A 415 -22.79 9.08 -0.54
N ALA A 416 -22.86 9.75 -1.68
CA ALA A 416 -23.28 9.15 -2.94
C ALA A 416 -22.33 8.01 -3.38
N LEU A 417 -21.03 8.19 -3.21
CA LEU A 417 -20.03 7.18 -3.52
C LEU A 417 -20.17 5.92 -2.65
N PHE A 418 -20.34 6.07 -1.33
CA PHE A 418 -20.58 4.92 -0.45
C PHE A 418 -21.87 4.19 -0.77
N LEU A 419 -22.96 4.92 -1.03
CA LEU A 419 -24.22 4.30 -1.47
C LEU A 419 -24.04 3.54 -2.79
N GLY A 420 -23.32 4.12 -3.76
CA GLY A 420 -23.01 3.48 -5.04
C GLY A 420 -22.09 2.27 -4.92
N ALA A 421 -21.33 2.17 -3.82
CA ALA A 421 -20.42 1.06 -3.54
C ALA A 421 -21.09 -0.10 -2.76
N MET A 422 -22.35 0.03 -2.34
CA MET A 422 -23.03 -1.00 -1.54
C MET A 422 -23.23 -2.31 -2.30
N LYS A 423 -23.50 -2.22 -3.62
CA LYS A 423 -23.73 -3.39 -4.46
C LYS A 423 -23.47 -3.06 -5.94
N TYR A 424 -22.80 -3.95 -6.67
CA TYR A 424 -22.46 -3.79 -8.08
C TYR A 424 -23.17 -4.77 -9.01
N TRP A 425 -23.43 -6.01 -8.57
CA TRP A 425 -24.10 -7.07 -9.36
C TRP A 425 -25.10 -7.90 -8.54
#